data_efd2c45019a8c36e981510078ba435c8
#
_entry.id   efd2c45019a8c36e981510078ba435c8
#
_cell.length_a   1.000
_cell.length_b   1.000
_cell.length_c   1.000
_cell.angle_alpha   90.00
_cell.angle_beta   90.00
_cell.angle_gamma   90.00
#
_symmetry.space_group_name_H-M   'P 1'
#
loop_
_entity.id
_entity.type
_entity.pdbx_description
1 polymer ?
#
loop_
_entity_poly.entity_id
_entity_poly.type
_entity_poly.pdbx_seq_one_letter_code
_entity_poly.pdbx_strand_id
1 'polypeptide(L)'
;MKSKVAGYAFIIGSLYYIMAEVISATFFNASFFNTYIFHTLSELGIPNGNSPLFWLMNSAFILIGLVVIFGNIYGFKDFIVKNRAVFYVLTLVTGLGVIIVGLIHGGNPLTSGYHALGAVMAILGGNVMLVAVSRSMAEFGRFQKVTLTLGIAGLIAFWIMFFIMRNPFMPVFERLSVYPLIIWSFLTGVYIIRN
;
A
#
# COMPACT_ATOMS: atom_id res chain seq x y z
N MET A 1 21.55 -10.51 -10.62
CA MET A 1 21.85 -9.17 -10.04
C MET A 1 20.64 -8.23 -10.03
N LYS A 2 19.91 -8.08 -11.14
CA LYS A 2 18.70 -7.19 -11.22
C LYS A 2 17.60 -7.55 -10.24
N SER A 3 17.33 -8.84 -9.97
CA SER A 3 16.29 -9.27 -9.03
C SER A 3 16.62 -8.88 -7.58
N LYS A 4 17.87 -8.98 -7.14
CA LYS A 4 18.25 -8.60 -5.76
C LYS A 4 18.08 -7.10 -5.49
N VAL A 5 18.34 -6.24 -6.48
CA VAL A 5 18.09 -4.79 -6.36
C VAL A 5 16.60 -4.54 -6.12
N ALA A 6 15.72 -5.22 -6.87
CA ALA A 6 14.27 -5.12 -6.65
C ALA A 6 13.87 -5.65 -5.26
N GLY A 7 14.49 -6.72 -4.77
CA GLY A 7 14.28 -7.24 -3.42
C GLY A 7 14.64 -6.20 -2.34
N TYR A 8 15.80 -5.56 -2.45
CA TYR A 8 16.17 -4.48 -1.53
C TYR A 8 15.24 -3.27 -1.64
N ALA A 9 14.81 -2.90 -2.86
CA ALA A 9 13.87 -1.81 -3.05
C ALA A 9 12.54 -2.08 -2.31
N PHE A 10 12.00 -3.29 -2.38
CA PHE A 10 10.81 -3.69 -1.64
C PHE A 10 10.99 -3.57 -0.12
N ILE A 11 12.11 -4.06 0.43
CA ILE A 11 12.39 -3.99 1.87
C ILE A 11 12.51 -2.53 2.32
N ILE A 12 13.36 -1.75 1.63
CA ILE A 12 13.62 -0.35 2.01
C ILE A 12 12.36 0.49 1.85
N GLY A 13 11.61 0.33 0.76
CA GLY A 13 10.36 1.07 0.53
C GLY A 13 9.30 0.78 1.59
N SER A 14 9.16 -0.48 2.00
CA SER A 14 8.22 -0.87 3.05
C SER A 14 8.62 -0.33 4.43
N LEU A 15 9.89 -0.41 4.78
CA LEU A 15 10.41 0.15 6.03
C LEU A 15 10.28 1.67 6.05
N TYR A 16 10.61 2.35 4.94
CA TYR A 16 10.45 3.80 4.81
C TYR A 16 8.98 4.21 5.00
N TYR A 17 8.03 3.47 4.40
CA TYR A 17 6.60 3.73 4.55
C TYR A 17 6.18 3.72 6.02
N ILE A 18 6.53 2.65 6.76
CA ILE A 18 6.18 2.53 8.18
C ILE A 18 6.85 3.62 9.02
N MET A 19 8.13 3.91 8.76
CA MET A 19 8.83 4.98 9.47
C MET A 19 8.21 6.36 9.20
N ALA A 20 7.87 6.65 7.96
CA ALA A 20 7.23 7.91 7.58
C ALA A 20 5.85 8.05 8.24
N GLU A 21 5.04 7.00 8.28
CA GLU A 21 3.76 7.00 8.98
C GLU A 21 3.93 7.26 10.48
N VAL A 22 4.79 6.50 11.16
CA VAL A 22 5.05 6.65 12.60
C VAL A 22 5.52 8.06 12.93
N ILE A 23 6.48 8.59 12.16
CA ILE A 23 7.01 9.94 12.38
C ILE A 23 5.92 10.99 12.11
N SER A 24 5.20 10.90 10.98
CA SER A 24 4.13 11.85 10.66
C SER A 24 3.01 11.82 11.70
N ALA A 25 2.63 10.64 12.20
CA ALA A 25 1.63 10.50 13.24
C ALA A 25 2.08 11.05 14.60
N THR A 26 3.38 10.95 14.91
CA THR A 26 3.95 11.49 16.15
C THR A 26 3.91 13.02 16.19
N PHE A 27 4.10 13.65 15.03
CA PHE A 27 4.09 15.12 14.90
C PHE A 27 2.73 15.68 14.47
N PHE A 28 1.72 14.83 14.31
CA PHE A 28 0.37 15.27 14.00
C PHE A 28 -0.22 16.06 15.18
N ASN A 29 -1.10 17.03 14.91
CA ASN A 29 -1.73 17.87 15.95
C ASN A 29 -2.81 17.12 16.74
N ALA A 30 -2.47 15.94 17.22
CA ALA A 30 -3.23 15.09 18.14
C ALA A 30 -2.25 14.14 18.84
N SER A 31 -2.68 13.46 19.90
CA SER A 31 -1.83 12.43 20.50
C SER A 31 -1.62 11.28 19.51
N PHE A 32 -0.46 10.62 19.58
CA PHE A 32 -0.12 9.51 18.71
C PHE A 32 -1.22 8.45 18.60
N PHE A 33 -1.78 8.01 19.73
CA PHE A 33 -2.87 7.04 19.74
C PHE A 33 -4.15 7.56 19.09
N ASN A 34 -4.52 8.81 19.34
CA ASN A 34 -5.67 9.43 18.70
C ASN A 34 -5.48 9.52 17.19
N THR A 35 -4.27 9.86 16.73
CA THR A 35 -3.94 9.90 15.32
C THR A 35 -4.11 8.53 14.66
N TYR A 36 -3.64 7.47 15.30
CA TYR A 36 -3.78 6.11 14.76
C TYR A 36 -5.22 5.60 14.73
N ILE A 37 -6.06 6.00 15.67
CA ILE A 37 -7.44 5.49 15.80
C ILE A 37 -8.42 6.35 14.98
N PHE A 38 -8.27 7.67 14.99
CA PHE A 38 -9.30 8.60 14.51
C PHE A 38 -8.91 9.41 13.28
N HIS A 39 -7.65 9.34 12.83
CA HIS A 39 -7.18 10.04 11.64
C HIS A 39 -6.68 9.06 10.58
N THR A 40 -7.05 9.31 9.32
CA THR A 40 -6.68 8.47 8.18
C THR A 40 -5.20 8.60 7.82
N LEU A 41 -4.67 7.62 7.10
CA LEU A 41 -3.36 7.71 6.47
C LEU A 41 -3.28 8.91 5.51
N SER A 42 -4.38 9.16 4.79
CA SER A 42 -4.49 10.29 3.87
C SER A 42 -4.40 11.63 4.57
N GLU A 43 -4.97 11.78 5.78
CA GLU A 43 -4.89 13.01 6.55
C GLU A 43 -3.46 13.38 6.95
N LEU A 44 -2.60 12.38 7.16
CA LEU A 44 -1.17 12.61 7.40
C LEU A 44 -0.47 13.25 6.19
N GLY A 45 -1.03 13.11 4.99
CA GLY A 45 -0.51 13.70 3.76
C GLY A 45 -1.15 15.04 3.36
N ILE A 46 -2.08 15.60 4.16
CA ILE A 46 -2.74 16.87 3.83
C ILE A 46 -1.90 18.06 4.33
N PRO A 47 -1.52 19.03 3.46
CA PRO A 47 -0.76 20.21 3.86
C PRO A 47 -1.64 21.19 4.63
N ASN A 48 -1.83 20.94 5.90
CA ASN A 48 -2.58 21.80 6.83
C ASN A 48 -1.86 21.89 8.18
N GLY A 49 -2.38 22.72 9.09
CA GLY A 49 -1.79 22.91 10.41
C GLY A 49 -1.78 21.68 11.31
N ASN A 50 -2.54 20.63 10.96
CA ASN A 50 -2.59 19.39 11.72
C ASN A 50 -1.49 18.40 11.32
N SER A 51 -0.97 18.47 10.10
CA SER A 51 0.06 17.58 9.58
C SER A 51 1.30 18.33 9.09
N PRO A 52 2.19 18.76 10.00
CA PRO A 52 3.39 19.53 9.63
C PRO A 52 4.38 18.71 8.77
N LEU A 53 4.35 17.39 8.85
CA LEU A 53 5.19 16.47 8.07
C LEU A 53 4.44 15.78 6.93
N PHE A 54 3.41 16.43 6.36
CA PHE A 54 2.62 15.89 5.25
C PHE A 54 3.48 15.44 4.05
N TRP A 55 4.56 16.16 3.77
CA TRP A 55 5.49 15.83 2.68
C TRP A 55 6.21 14.50 2.90
N LEU A 56 6.48 14.12 4.16
CA LEU A 56 7.11 12.85 4.50
C LEU A 56 6.15 11.68 4.18
N MET A 57 4.89 11.79 4.60
CA MET A 57 3.89 10.76 4.29
C MET A 57 3.60 10.67 2.79
N ASN A 58 3.48 11.80 2.10
CA ASN A 58 3.28 11.82 0.65
C ASN A 58 4.47 11.21 -0.11
N SER A 59 5.70 11.49 0.32
CA SER A 59 6.88 10.85 -0.27
C SER A 59 6.88 9.33 -0.07
N ALA A 60 6.36 8.84 1.06
CA ALA A 60 6.24 7.41 1.33
C ALA A 60 5.20 6.75 0.41
N PHE A 61 4.07 7.40 0.17
CA PHE A 61 3.10 6.93 -0.83
C PHE A 61 3.75 6.84 -2.23
N ILE A 62 4.40 7.92 -2.68
CA ILE A 62 5.03 7.92 -4.00
C ILE A 62 6.10 6.83 -4.10
N LEU A 63 6.97 6.72 -3.11
CA LEU A 63 8.06 5.76 -3.12
C LEU A 63 7.54 4.32 -3.14
N ILE A 64 6.57 3.95 -2.28
CA ILE A 64 6.06 2.58 -2.25
C ILE A 64 5.30 2.24 -3.54
N GLY A 65 4.59 3.20 -4.14
CA GLY A 65 3.95 3.00 -5.45
C GLY A 65 4.97 2.71 -6.57
N LEU A 66 6.08 3.46 -6.61
CA LEU A 66 7.19 3.21 -7.53
C LEU A 66 7.85 1.85 -7.27
N VAL A 67 8.05 1.50 -5.99
CA VAL A 67 8.62 0.21 -5.59
C VAL A 67 7.72 -0.95 -6.01
N VAL A 68 6.41 -0.84 -5.86
CA VAL A 68 5.46 -1.87 -6.32
C VAL A 68 5.58 -2.07 -7.83
N ILE A 69 5.60 -0.99 -8.63
CA ILE A 69 5.74 -1.11 -10.08
C ILE A 69 7.10 -1.69 -10.46
N PHE A 70 8.18 -1.07 -10.02
CA PHE A 70 9.54 -1.49 -10.34
C PHE A 70 9.85 -2.90 -9.82
N GLY A 71 9.55 -3.15 -8.55
CA GLY A 71 9.84 -4.41 -7.89
C GLY A 71 9.13 -5.59 -8.54
N ASN A 72 7.85 -5.41 -8.91
CA ASN A 72 7.09 -6.44 -9.59
C ASN A 72 7.61 -6.70 -11.01
N ILE A 73 7.87 -5.64 -11.79
CA ILE A 73 8.29 -5.78 -13.20
C ILE A 73 9.71 -6.32 -13.32
N TYR A 74 10.63 -5.91 -12.45
CA TYR A 74 12.05 -6.28 -12.57
C TYR A 74 12.50 -7.37 -11.62
N GLY A 75 11.75 -7.65 -10.54
CA GLY A 75 12.13 -8.62 -9.53
C GLY A 75 11.19 -9.80 -9.39
N PHE A 76 9.89 -9.56 -9.34
CA PHE A 76 8.92 -10.59 -8.98
C PHE A 76 8.28 -11.30 -10.16
N LYS A 77 8.30 -10.72 -11.36
CA LYS A 77 7.67 -11.28 -12.57
C LYS A 77 8.07 -12.72 -12.90
N ASP A 78 9.30 -13.12 -12.56
CA ASP A 78 9.83 -14.44 -12.89
C ASP A 78 9.21 -15.56 -12.05
N PHE A 79 8.62 -15.20 -10.90
CA PHE A 79 7.85 -16.11 -10.05
C PHE A 79 6.39 -16.27 -10.49
N ILE A 80 5.92 -15.45 -11.45
CA ILE A 80 4.57 -15.47 -11.98
C ILE A 80 4.52 -16.36 -13.24
N VAL A 81 3.86 -17.51 -13.14
CA VAL A 81 3.78 -18.49 -14.24
C VAL A 81 2.46 -18.45 -14.98
N LYS A 82 1.37 -17.96 -14.33
CA LYS A 82 0.01 -17.87 -14.91
C LYS A 82 -0.49 -16.43 -14.85
N ASN A 83 -1.43 -16.10 -15.74
CA ASN A 83 -2.16 -14.83 -15.74
C ASN A 83 -1.25 -13.59 -15.69
N ARG A 84 -0.11 -13.61 -16.39
CA ARG A 84 0.88 -12.53 -16.38
C ARG A 84 0.29 -11.17 -16.76
N ALA A 85 -0.66 -11.12 -17.70
CA ALA A 85 -1.33 -9.88 -18.09
C ALA A 85 -2.10 -9.26 -16.92
N VAL A 86 -2.87 -10.08 -16.19
CA VAL A 86 -3.60 -9.64 -14.99
C VAL A 86 -2.63 -9.12 -13.93
N PHE A 87 -1.51 -9.82 -13.71
CA PHE A 87 -0.46 -9.38 -12.79
C PHE A 87 0.08 -7.99 -13.16
N TYR A 88 0.42 -7.74 -14.43
CA TYR A 88 0.94 -6.44 -14.85
C TYR A 88 -0.11 -5.33 -14.75
N VAL A 89 -1.34 -5.59 -15.15
CA VAL A 89 -2.44 -4.61 -15.03
C VAL A 89 -2.65 -4.24 -13.57
N LEU A 90 -2.78 -5.22 -12.67
CA LEU A 90 -2.99 -4.95 -11.25
C LEU A 90 -1.77 -4.27 -10.59
N THR A 91 -0.55 -4.62 -11.01
CA THR A 91 0.68 -3.92 -10.58
C THR A 91 0.63 -2.43 -10.92
N LEU A 92 0.28 -2.12 -12.17
CA LEU A 92 0.20 -0.72 -12.64
C LEU A 92 -0.96 0.03 -11.95
N VAL A 93 -2.15 -0.58 -11.88
CA VAL A 93 -3.31 0.01 -11.19
C VAL A 93 -2.95 0.32 -9.74
N THR A 94 -2.41 -0.65 -9.02
CA THR A 94 -2.03 -0.46 -7.61
C THR A 94 -0.96 0.61 -7.44
N GLY A 95 0.16 0.49 -8.16
CA GLY A 95 1.28 1.41 -7.99
C GLY A 95 0.95 2.84 -8.40
N LEU A 96 0.23 3.02 -9.53
CA LEU A 96 -0.25 4.34 -9.95
C LEU A 96 -1.27 4.91 -8.96
N GLY A 97 -2.17 4.08 -8.43
CA GLY A 97 -3.12 4.50 -7.40
C GLY A 97 -2.43 5.07 -6.17
N VAL A 98 -1.39 4.39 -5.66
CA VAL A 98 -0.62 4.86 -4.49
C VAL A 98 0.14 6.16 -4.82
N ILE A 99 0.70 6.29 -6.04
CA ILE A 99 1.38 7.51 -6.48
C ILE A 99 0.38 8.68 -6.55
N ILE A 100 -0.82 8.44 -7.09
CA ILE A 100 -1.88 9.47 -7.15
C ILE A 100 -2.24 9.95 -5.74
N VAL A 101 -2.40 9.05 -4.76
CA VAL A 101 -2.67 9.40 -3.35
C VAL A 101 -1.58 10.32 -2.79
N GLY A 102 -0.31 10.06 -3.10
CA GLY A 102 0.81 10.89 -2.65
C GLY A 102 0.97 12.23 -3.37
N LEU A 103 0.53 12.32 -4.63
CA LEU A 103 0.62 13.56 -5.41
C LEU A 103 -0.60 14.46 -5.24
N ILE A 104 -1.79 13.87 -5.04
CA ILE A 104 -3.08 14.56 -4.98
C ILE A 104 -3.70 14.26 -3.62
N HIS A 105 -3.49 15.16 -2.66
CA HIS A 105 -4.06 14.99 -1.30
C HIS A 105 -5.57 15.25 -1.26
N GLY A 106 -6.27 14.58 -0.33
CA GLY A 106 -7.74 14.65 -0.20
C GLY A 106 -8.29 15.95 0.37
N GLY A 107 -7.45 16.86 0.86
CA GLY A 107 -7.87 18.12 1.50
C GLY A 107 -8.34 19.21 0.54
N ASN A 108 -8.19 19.05 -0.77
CA ASN A 108 -8.64 20.01 -1.77
C ASN A 108 -9.94 19.53 -2.43
N PRO A 109 -11.09 20.26 -2.28
CA PRO A 109 -12.37 19.85 -2.84
C PRO A 109 -12.36 19.64 -4.36
N LEU A 110 -11.53 20.40 -5.10
CA LEU A 110 -11.45 20.31 -6.55
C LEU A 110 -10.74 19.02 -7.03
N THR A 111 -9.89 18.45 -6.21
CA THR A 111 -9.06 17.28 -6.58
C THR A 111 -9.34 16.04 -5.73
N SER A 112 -10.21 16.14 -4.72
CA SER A 112 -10.55 15.05 -3.81
C SER A 112 -11.08 13.80 -4.52
N GLY A 113 -11.81 13.96 -5.63
CA GLY A 113 -12.27 12.85 -6.46
C GLY A 113 -11.13 12.05 -7.08
N TYR A 114 -10.07 12.70 -7.54
CA TYR A 114 -8.87 12.01 -8.05
C TYR A 114 -8.12 11.30 -6.93
N HIS A 115 -8.03 11.91 -5.75
CA HIS A 115 -7.47 11.27 -4.56
C HIS A 115 -8.25 9.99 -4.20
N ALA A 116 -9.58 10.08 -4.15
CA ALA A 116 -10.45 8.93 -3.85
C ALA A 116 -10.28 7.81 -4.89
N LEU A 117 -10.19 8.16 -6.19
CA LEU A 117 -9.90 7.19 -7.24
C LEU A 117 -8.54 6.52 -7.01
N GLY A 118 -7.50 7.30 -6.71
CA GLY A 118 -6.18 6.78 -6.37
C GLY A 118 -6.22 5.83 -5.17
N ALA A 119 -6.96 6.18 -4.13
CA ALA A 119 -7.13 5.35 -2.93
C ALA A 119 -7.83 4.00 -3.25
N VAL A 120 -8.89 4.02 -4.06
CA VAL A 120 -9.55 2.77 -4.51
C VAL A 120 -8.60 1.92 -5.34
N MET A 121 -7.88 2.51 -6.29
CA MET A 121 -6.88 1.81 -7.10
C MET A 121 -5.77 1.20 -6.22
N ALA A 122 -5.29 1.93 -5.23
CA ALA A 122 -4.25 1.48 -4.30
C ALA A 122 -4.74 0.34 -3.40
N ILE A 123 -5.85 0.54 -2.70
CA ILE A 123 -6.32 -0.36 -1.65
C ILE A 123 -7.04 -1.58 -2.25
N LEU A 124 -8.08 -1.35 -3.04
CA LEU A 124 -8.82 -2.44 -3.67
C LEU A 124 -7.94 -3.16 -4.69
N GLY A 125 -7.29 -2.40 -5.60
CA GLY A 125 -6.38 -2.96 -6.59
C GLY A 125 -5.23 -3.74 -5.97
N GLY A 126 -4.61 -3.21 -4.91
CA GLY A 126 -3.53 -3.87 -4.18
C GLY A 126 -3.95 -5.21 -3.58
N ASN A 127 -5.04 -5.26 -2.86
CA ASN A 127 -5.52 -6.49 -2.23
C ASN A 127 -5.99 -7.53 -3.27
N VAL A 128 -6.66 -7.09 -4.36
CA VAL A 128 -6.98 -7.97 -5.50
C VAL A 128 -5.71 -8.50 -6.16
N MET A 129 -4.67 -7.66 -6.31
CA MET A 129 -3.36 -8.08 -6.81
C MET A 129 -2.76 -9.19 -5.94
N LEU A 130 -2.80 -9.08 -4.61
CA LEU A 130 -2.28 -10.12 -3.71
C LEU A 130 -3.02 -11.46 -3.92
N VAL A 131 -4.34 -11.44 -4.04
CA VAL A 131 -5.14 -12.64 -4.32
C VAL A 131 -4.77 -13.24 -5.68
N ALA A 132 -4.64 -12.41 -6.73
CA ALA A 132 -4.25 -12.85 -8.07
C ALA A 132 -2.83 -13.42 -8.10
N VAL A 133 -1.87 -12.76 -7.47
CA VAL A 133 -0.48 -13.20 -7.33
C VAL A 133 -0.40 -14.57 -6.68
N SER A 134 -1.08 -14.77 -5.56
CA SER A 134 -1.05 -16.04 -4.83
C SER A 134 -1.47 -17.23 -5.70
N ARG A 135 -2.36 -17.01 -6.68
CA ARG A 135 -2.87 -18.06 -7.60
C ARG A 135 -2.07 -18.18 -8.88
N SER A 136 -1.17 -17.26 -9.14
CA SER A 136 -0.39 -17.16 -10.38
C SER A 136 1.04 -17.69 -10.26
N MET A 137 1.50 -18.03 -9.06
CA MET A 137 2.81 -18.62 -8.81
C MET A 137 2.82 -20.14 -9.12
N ALA A 138 4.03 -20.69 -9.38
CA ALA A 138 4.20 -22.09 -9.81
C ALA A 138 3.75 -23.11 -8.77
N GLU A 139 4.11 -22.89 -7.50
CA GLU A 139 3.87 -23.82 -6.41
C GLU A 139 3.03 -23.15 -5.30
N PHE A 140 2.10 -23.90 -4.72
CA PHE A 140 1.28 -23.42 -3.61
C PHE A 140 2.01 -23.60 -2.26
N GLY A 141 3.11 -22.90 -2.11
CA GLY A 141 3.97 -22.92 -0.93
C GLY A 141 3.50 -21.97 0.18
N ARG A 142 4.34 -21.86 1.22
CA ARG A 142 4.05 -21.01 2.40
C ARG A 142 3.87 -19.54 2.04
N PHE A 143 4.70 -19.03 1.11
CA PHE A 143 4.64 -17.63 0.69
C PHE A 143 3.29 -17.30 0.00
N GLN A 144 2.78 -18.19 -0.89
CA GLN A 144 1.48 -17.98 -1.52
C GLN A 144 0.33 -17.99 -0.53
N LYS A 145 0.36 -18.89 0.47
CA LYS A 145 -0.66 -18.93 1.53
C LYS A 145 -0.71 -17.62 2.29
N VAL A 146 0.45 -17.09 2.69
CA VAL A 146 0.56 -15.78 3.37
C VAL A 146 0.05 -14.66 2.45
N THR A 147 0.46 -14.64 1.18
CA THR A 147 0.02 -13.65 0.19
C THR A 147 -1.52 -13.68 0.03
N LEU A 148 -2.11 -14.86 -0.08
CA LEU A 148 -3.57 -15.03 -0.18
C LEU A 148 -4.28 -14.52 1.07
N THR A 149 -3.79 -14.90 2.25
CA THR A 149 -4.38 -14.48 3.53
C THR A 149 -4.34 -12.96 3.68
N LEU A 150 -3.20 -12.32 3.36
CA LEU A 150 -3.06 -10.87 3.39
C LEU A 150 -4.05 -10.20 2.43
N GLY A 151 -4.15 -10.68 1.18
CA GLY A 151 -5.08 -10.11 0.20
C GLY A 151 -6.55 -10.23 0.64
N ILE A 152 -6.97 -11.40 1.16
CA ILE A 152 -8.34 -11.60 1.64
C ILE A 152 -8.62 -10.72 2.87
N ALA A 153 -7.70 -10.68 3.83
CA ALA A 153 -7.85 -9.85 5.03
C ALA A 153 -7.97 -8.36 4.66
N GLY A 154 -7.14 -7.89 3.72
CA GLY A 154 -7.22 -6.51 3.23
C GLY A 154 -8.51 -6.20 2.49
N LEU A 155 -9.06 -7.14 1.69
CA LEU A 155 -10.36 -6.97 1.05
C LEU A 155 -11.50 -6.90 2.07
N ILE A 156 -11.48 -7.74 3.10
CA ILE A 156 -12.48 -7.70 4.18
C ILE A 156 -12.40 -6.34 4.88
N ALA A 157 -11.20 -5.91 5.26
CA ALA A 157 -11.00 -4.61 5.90
C ALA A 157 -11.45 -3.44 5.01
N PHE A 158 -11.17 -3.49 3.70
CA PHE A 158 -11.63 -2.49 2.72
C PHE A 158 -13.17 -2.39 2.69
N TRP A 159 -13.87 -3.52 2.63
CA TRP A 159 -15.34 -3.48 2.62
C TRP A 159 -15.92 -3.01 3.95
N ILE A 160 -15.34 -3.41 5.08
CA ILE A 160 -15.75 -2.86 6.39
C ILE A 160 -15.55 -1.33 6.38
N MET A 161 -14.36 -0.85 6.01
CA MET A 161 -14.06 0.58 5.89
C MET A 161 -15.13 1.31 5.03
N PHE A 162 -15.47 0.73 3.86
CA PHE A 162 -16.44 1.31 2.94
C PHE A 162 -17.83 1.46 3.58
N PHE A 163 -18.30 0.44 4.31
CA PHE A 163 -19.61 0.49 4.96
C PHE A 163 -19.66 1.39 6.20
N ILE A 164 -18.50 1.63 6.84
CA ILE A 164 -18.41 2.47 8.04
C ILE A 164 -17.78 3.84 7.79
N MET A 165 -17.79 4.37 6.56
CA MET A 165 -17.09 5.62 6.18
C MET A 165 -17.39 6.84 7.07
N ARG A 166 -18.56 6.86 7.73
CA ARG A 166 -18.96 7.92 8.67
C ARG A 166 -18.67 7.61 10.13
N ASN A 167 -18.10 6.44 10.42
CA ASN A 167 -17.78 6.02 11.77
C ASN A 167 -16.38 6.53 12.17
N PRO A 168 -16.17 7.01 13.41
CA PRO A 168 -14.86 7.51 13.84
C PRO A 168 -13.75 6.44 13.82
N PHE A 169 -14.09 5.15 13.82
CA PHE A 169 -13.12 4.05 13.73
C PHE A 169 -12.77 3.65 12.28
N MET A 170 -13.31 4.31 11.26
CA MET A 170 -13.00 4.03 9.86
C MET A 170 -11.48 4.07 9.58
N PRO A 171 -10.67 4.99 10.15
CA PRO A 171 -9.22 5.04 9.92
C PRO A 171 -8.47 3.78 10.35
N VAL A 172 -8.97 3.04 11.33
CA VAL A 172 -8.39 1.75 11.72
C VAL A 172 -8.54 0.73 10.59
N PHE A 173 -9.71 0.66 9.95
CA PHE A 173 -9.96 -0.25 8.84
C PHE A 173 -9.26 0.20 7.55
N GLU A 174 -9.03 1.51 7.37
CA GLU A 174 -8.16 2.00 6.31
C GLU A 174 -6.75 1.38 6.46
N ARG A 175 -6.14 1.47 7.64
CA ARG A 175 -4.82 0.87 7.92
C ARG A 175 -4.83 -0.64 7.72
N LEU A 176 -5.83 -1.32 8.25
CA LEU A 176 -5.98 -2.78 8.08
C LEU A 176 -6.13 -3.19 6.61
N SER A 177 -6.62 -2.31 5.74
CA SER A 177 -6.73 -2.57 4.30
C SER A 177 -5.46 -2.19 3.52
N VAL A 178 -4.64 -1.27 4.02
CA VAL A 178 -3.38 -0.82 3.39
C VAL A 178 -2.20 -1.70 3.80
N TYR A 179 -2.08 -2.05 5.07
CA TYR A 179 -0.94 -2.80 5.59
C TYR A 179 -0.68 -4.15 4.94
N PRO A 180 -1.68 -4.92 4.45
CA PRO A 180 -1.41 -6.14 3.69
C PRO A 180 -0.47 -5.93 2.51
N LEU A 181 -0.60 -4.84 1.77
CA LEU A 181 0.31 -4.51 0.66
C LEU A 181 1.72 -4.18 1.16
N ILE A 182 1.84 -3.43 2.26
CA ILE A 182 3.14 -3.05 2.84
C ILE A 182 3.88 -4.29 3.39
N ILE A 183 3.17 -5.13 4.15
CA ILE A 183 3.71 -6.38 4.70
C ILE A 183 4.11 -7.31 3.56
N TRP A 184 3.24 -7.48 2.56
CA TRP A 184 3.54 -8.30 1.39
C TRP A 184 4.77 -7.79 0.64
N SER A 185 4.89 -6.48 0.45
CA SER A 185 6.05 -5.87 -0.21
C SER A 185 7.34 -6.22 0.53
N PHE A 186 7.37 -6.07 1.86
CA PHE A 186 8.52 -6.46 2.66
C PHE A 186 8.86 -7.95 2.50
N LEU A 187 7.86 -8.82 2.64
CA LEU A 187 8.04 -10.27 2.51
C LEU A 187 8.48 -10.68 1.11
N THR A 188 7.98 -9.99 0.07
CA THR A 188 8.38 -10.19 -1.33
C THR A 188 9.85 -9.85 -1.53
N GLY A 189 10.30 -8.74 -0.94
CA GLY A 189 11.72 -8.37 -0.97
C GLY A 189 12.61 -9.45 -0.36
N VAL A 190 12.24 -9.98 0.80
CA VAL A 190 12.95 -11.09 1.45
C VAL A 190 12.90 -12.36 0.58
N TYR A 191 11.75 -12.65 -0.01
CA TYR A 191 11.56 -13.82 -0.88
C TYR A 191 12.45 -13.75 -2.12
N ILE A 192 12.52 -12.60 -2.80
CA ILE A 192 13.37 -12.38 -3.98
C ILE A 192 14.87 -12.52 -3.64
N ILE A 193 15.31 -12.03 -2.48
CA ILE A 193 16.72 -12.07 -2.11
C ILE A 193 17.18 -13.50 -1.80
N ARG A 194 16.27 -14.32 -1.26
CA ARG A 194 16.56 -15.71 -0.84
C ARG A 194 16.51 -16.73 -1.97
N ASN A 195 15.81 -16.42 -3.08
CA ASN A 195 15.64 -17.29 -4.24
C ASN A 195 16.27 -16.69 -5.49
#